data_f6abe1e639bd0e1f413fb2c50f50a62e
#
_entry.id   f6abe1e639bd0e1f413fb2c50f50a62e
#
_cell.length_a   1.000
_cell.length_b   1.000
_cell.length_c   1.000
_cell.angle_alpha   90.00
_cell.angle_beta   90.00
_cell.angle_gamma   90.00
#
_symmetry.space_group_name_H-M   'P 1'
#
loop_
_entity.id
_entity.type
_entity.pdbx_description
1 polymer ?
#
loop_
_entity_poly.entity_id
_entity_poly.type
_entity_poly.pdbx_seq_one_letter_code
_entity_poly.pdbx_strand_id
1 'polypeptide(L)' 'MTYHFLSQDSGSDDSRRREEASQLVSMLEDHLEELTPSQREFVERMSEGGPVTVKQLFWLRDLWGKFQ' A
#
# COMPACT_ATOMS: atom_id res chain seq x y z
N MET A 1 -29.85 -1.56 -9.77
CA MET A 1 -29.24 -1.55 -9.70
C MET A 1 -28.67 -1.73 -9.29
N THR A 2 -28.58 -1.90 -9.17
CA THR A 2 -27.80 -2.07 -8.91
C THR A 2 -27.18 -2.46 -8.01
N TYR A 3 -27.24 -3.31 -7.50
CA TYR A 3 -26.64 -3.63 -6.77
C TYR A 3 -25.83 -4.65 -6.72
N HIS A 4 -25.84 -5.47 -6.80
CA HIS A 4 -25.01 -6.57 -7.06
C HIS A 4 -23.56 -6.28 -6.99
N PHE A 5 -23.19 -5.16 -7.14
CA PHE A 5 -21.79 -4.79 -7.02
C PHE A 5 -21.32 -4.77 -5.58
N LEU A 6 -22.16 -5.05 -4.65
CA LEU A 6 -21.75 -5.15 -3.26
C LEU A 6 -20.74 -6.27 -3.04
N SER A 7 -21.04 -7.45 -3.59
CA SER A 7 -20.12 -8.56 -3.42
C SER A 7 -18.85 -8.35 -4.24
N GLN A 8 -18.95 -7.69 -5.34
CA GLN A 8 -17.78 -7.34 -6.13
C GLN A 8 -16.90 -6.36 -5.39
N ASP A 9 -17.53 -5.51 -4.61
CA ASP A 9 -16.79 -4.51 -3.88
C ASP A 9 -15.83 -5.11 -2.87
N SER A 10 -16.24 -6.17 -2.19
CA SER A 10 -15.34 -6.73 -1.19
C SER A 10 -14.10 -7.33 -1.83
N GLY A 11 -14.23 -7.99 -2.97
CA GLY A 11 -13.08 -8.50 -3.69
C GLY A 11 -12.27 -7.39 -4.30
N SER A 12 -12.97 -6.38 -4.82
CA SER A 12 -12.31 -5.24 -5.44
C SER A 12 -11.50 -4.44 -4.44
N ASP A 13 -12.02 -4.32 -3.22
CA ASP A 13 -11.33 -3.56 -2.19
C ASP A 13 -9.97 -4.16 -1.88
N ASP A 14 -9.90 -5.48 -1.81
CA ASP A 14 -8.64 -6.16 -1.58
C ASP A 14 -7.65 -5.90 -2.70
N SER A 15 -8.12 -6.04 -3.93
CA SER A 15 -7.29 -5.83 -5.11
C SER A 15 -6.80 -4.39 -5.18
N ARG A 16 -7.70 -3.44 -4.94
CA ARG A 16 -7.35 -2.04 -4.97
C ARG A 16 -6.33 -1.70 -3.89
N ARG A 17 -6.50 -2.28 -2.72
CA ARG A 17 -5.58 -2.04 -1.62
C ARG A 17 -4.18 -2.50 -1.97
N ARG A 18 -4.08 -3.69 -2.54
CA ARG A 18 -2.78 -4.23 -2.94
C ARG A 18 -2.18 -3.42 -4.08
N GLU A 19 -3.01 -2.99 -5.01
CA GLU A 19 -2.53 -2.20 -6.14
C GLU A 19 -2.01 -0.85 -5.67
N GLU A 20 -2.76 -0.19 -4.80
CA GLU A 20 -2.31 1.09 -4.27
C GLU A 20 -1.03 0.92 -3.46
N ALA A 21 -0.97 -0.13 -2.64
CA ALA A 21 0.22 -0.40 -1.87
C ALA A 21 1.43 -0.62 -2.77
N SER A 22 1.23 -1.37 -3.85
CA SER A 22 2.30 -1.63 -4.80
C SER A 22 2.82 -0.34 -5.42
N GLN A 23 1.93 0.57 -5.77
CA GLN A 23 2.32 1.86 -6.33
C GLN A 23 3.09 2.69 -5.30
N LEU A 24 2.59 2.72 -4.07
CA LEU A 24 3.26 3.48 -3.01
C LEU A 24 4.64 2.91 -2.72
N VAL A 25 4.74 1.59 -2.67
CA VAL A 25 6.02 0.94 -2.45
C VAL A 25 7.00 1.29 -3.55
N SER A 26 6.53 1.24 -4.79
CA SER A 26 7.38 1.57 -5.93
C SER A 26 7.92 2.99 -5.84
N MET A 27 7.05 3.93 -5.47
CA MET A 27 7.48 5.31 -5.31
C MET A 27 8.43 5.49 -4.13
N LEU A 28 8.15 4.79 -3.03
CA LEU A 28 8.99 4.90 -1.84
C LEU A 28 10.36 4.27 -2.05
N GLU A 29 10.46 3.30 -2.94
CA GLU A 29 11.76 2.68 -3.23
C GLU A 29 12.75 3.67 -3.82
N ASP A 30 12.25 4.72 -4.43
CA ASP A 30 13.11 5.78 -4.95
C ASP A 30 13.65 6.67 -3.82
N HIS A 31 13.10 6.55 -2.62
CA HIS A 31 13.46 7.39 -1.49
C HIS A 31 13.94 6.59 -0.29
N LEU A 32 14.41 5.37 -0.52
CA LEU A 32 14.82 4.50 0.59
C LEU A 32 15.89 5.14 1.46
N GLU A 33 16.76 5.93 0.87
CA GLU A 33 17.83 6.57 1.61
C GLU A 33 17.31 7.58 2.62
N GLU A 34 16.10 8.09 2.42
CA GLU A 34 15.51 9.09 3.29
C GLU A 34 14.65 8.47 4.38
N LEU A 35 14.50 7.15 4.37
CA LEU A 35 13.70 6.43 5.35
C LEU A 35 14.58 5.94 6.49
N THR A 36 13.97 5.84 7.67
CA THR A 36 14.65 5.19 8.79
C THR A 36 14.81 3.70 8.49
N PRO A 37 15.75 3.02 9.17
CA PRO A 37 15.90 1.57 8.93
C PRO A 37 14.61 0.79 9.12
N SER A 38 13.80 1.15 10.12
CA SER A 38 12.52 0.48 10.35
C SER A 38 11.56 0.70 9.20
N GLN A 39 11.49 1.93 8.70
CA GLN A 39 10.61 2.26 7.59
C GLN A 39 11.06 1.57 6.32
N ARG A 40 12.36 1.54 6.09
CA ARG A 40 12.91 0.87 4.92
C ARG A 40 12.60 -0.61 4.95
N GLU A 41 12.75 -1.23 6.10
CA GLU A 41 12.44 -2.66 6.25
C GLU A 41 10.96 -2.92 5.96
N PHE A 42 10.10 -2.03 6.44
CA PHE A 42 8.68 -2.16 6.19
C PHE A 42 8.37 -2.08 4.68
N VAL A 43 8.96 -1.11 3.99
CA VAL A 43 8.75 -0.96 2.56
C VAL A 43 9.25 -2.19 1.81
N GLU A 44 10.42 -2.68 2.17
CA GLU A 44 10.99 -3.86 1.53
C GLU A 44 10.10 -5.08 1.74
N ARG A 45 9.55 -5.22 2.93
CA ARG A 45 8.65 -6.33 3.23
C ARG A 45 7.38 -6.23 2.40
N MET A 46 6.86 -5.01 2.26
CA MET A 46 5.66 -4.80 1.47
C MET A 46 5.92 -5.04 -0.02
N SER A 47 7.15 -4.84 -0.48
CA SER A 47 7.49 -5.04 -1.88
C SER A 47 7.46 -6.50 -2.30
N GLU A 48 7.47 -7.41 -1.33
CA GLU A 48 7.40 -8.84 -1.63
C GLU A 48 6.01 -9.26 -2.07
N GLY A 49 5.03 -8.39 -1.88
CA GLY A 49 3.66 -8.70 -2.25
C GLY A 49 2.91 -9.36 -1.13
N GLY A 50 1.77 -9.94 -1.46
CA GLY A 50 0.93 -10.58 -0.46
C GLY A 50 -0.18 -9.67 0.02
N PRO A 51 -0.97 -10.14 0.99
CA PRO A 51 -2.11 -9.37 1.47
C PRO A 51 -1.66 -8.07 2.14
N VAL A 52 -2.46 -7.05 1.96
CA VAL A 52 -2.20 -5.74 2.55
C VAL A 52 -3.37 -5.38 3.44
N THR A 53 -3.09 -5.11 4.72
CA THR A 53 -4.13 -4.67 5.63
C THR A 53 -4.38 -3.19 5.45
N VAL A 54 -5.54 -2.73 5.90
CA VAL A 54 -5.88 -1.31 5.84
C VAL A 54 -4.85 -0.49 6.63
N LYS A 55 -4.41 -1.03 7.76
CA LYS A 55 -3.43 -0.35 8.60
C LYS A 55 -2.10 -0.18 7.87
N GLN A 56 -1.67 -1.23 7.17
CA GLN A 56 -0.43 -1.16 6.40
C GLN A 56 -0.53 -0.14 5.28
N LEU A 57 -1.69 -0.07 4.64
CA LEU A 57 -1.89 0.91 3.59
C LEU A 57 -1.80 2.33 4.13
N PHE A 58 -2.39 2.57 5.30
CA PHE A 58 -2.30 3.89 5.93
C PHE A 58 -0.85 4.23 6.26
N TRP A 59 -0.08 3.27 6.71
CA TRP A 59 1.32 3.49 6.99
C TRP A 59 2.09 3.88 5.73
N LEU A 60 1.80 3.22 4.62
CA LEU A 60 2.45 3.55 3.35
C LEU A 60 2.07 4.96 2.89
N ARG A 61 0.82 5.33 3.04
CA ARG A 61 0.38 6.68 2.69
C ARG A 61 1.06 7.72 3.57
N ASP A 62 1.20 7.40 4.84
CA ASP A 62 1.85 8.28 5.79
C ASP A 62 3.30 8.51 5.38
N LEU A 63 4.01 7.44 5.04
CA LEU A 63 5.39 7.55 4.61
C LEU A 63 5.50 8.39 3.35
N TRP A 64 4.63 8.14 2.39
CA TRP A 64 4.67 8.88 1.13
C TRP A 64 4.35 10.36 1.35
N GLY A 65 3.51 10.66 2.32
CA GLY A 65 3.16 12.04 2.63
C GLY A 65 4.35 12.91 2.99
N LYS A 66 5.43 12.31 3.45
CA LYS A 66 6.63 13.06 3.80
C LYS A 66 7.34 13.63 2.58
N PHE A 67 7.06 13.09 1.41
CA PHE A 67 7.75 13.49 0.18
C PHE A 67 6.90 14.32 -0.74
N GLN A 68 5.70 14.67 -0.31
CA GLN A 68 4.82 15.50 -1.12
C GLN A 68 4.90 16.97 -0.80
#